data_625f05209dfb6fe9062a6f3878762e83
#
_entry.id   625f05209dfb6fe9062a6f3878762e83
#
_cell.length_a   1.000
_cell.length_b   1.000
_cell.length_c   1.000
_cell.angle_alpha   90.00
_cell.angle_beta   90.00
_cell.angle_gamma   90.00
#
_symmetry.space_group_name_H-M   'P 1'
#
loop_
_entity.id
_entity.type
_entity.pdbx_description
1 polymer ?
#
loop_
_entity_poly.entity_id
_entity_poly.type
_entity_poly.pdbx_seq_one_letter_code
_entity_poly.pdbx_strand_id
1 'polypeptide(L)'
;MGNQASVPQPGTRFQVIGAGLPRTGTASFSEALRILLDGPVYHGGTQTTLGKPIEIKSWIKVLRHWPPKDEADRKLVFSIVGERLDGYAAVTDSPSCSCVQELMEIYPDAKVICTVRDPDAWVKSMAGVSDAATMWFLRVVLFPLPGMRHFVDYIDGLRGQWVHLYGEREPVTIKSWNRHIEWLKEIVPEDRLVFFDVRDGWGPLCDALGKKAPMDTPFPRINDGEAIDRFAKVIVKRGLMRWFSILATIGLALIAFAYM
;
A
#
# COMPACT_ATOMS: atom_id res chain seq x y z
N MET A 1 -10.18 13.34 -5.40
CA MET A 1 -8.93 13.13 -6.16
C MET A 1 -8.11 11.89 -5.72
N GLY A 2 -8.52 11.09 -4.76
CA GLY A 2 -7.76 9.96 -4.18
C GLY A 2 -7.63 8.67 -5.00
N ASN A 3 -7.95 8.64 -6.29
CA ASN A 3 -8.01 7.42 -7.11
C ASN A 3 -6.96 7.34 -8.24
N GLN A 4 -5.88 8.07 -8.13
CA GLN A 4 -4.78 8.00 -9.11
C GLN A 4 -3.45 7.81 -8.38
N ALA A 5 -2.57 7.00 -8.99
CA ALA A 5 -1.19 6.88 -8.56
C ALA A 5 -0.50 8.25 -8.64
N SER A 6 0.19 8.67 -7.58
CA SER A 6 0.97 9.90 -7.58
C SER A 6 2.24 9.73 -8.41
N VAL A 7 2.74 10.84 -8.94
CA VAL A 7 3.94 10.87 -9.78
C VAL A 7 5.08 11.49 -8.96
N PRO A 8 6.27 10.88 -8.92
CA PRO A 8 7.41 11.44 -8.21
C PRO A 8 7.85 12.77 -8.80
N GLN A 9 8.35 13.67 -7.98
CA GLN A 9 8.91 14.95 -8.37
C GLN A 9 10.40 14.96 -8.00
N PRO A 10 11.31 15.03 -8.99
CA PRO A 10 12.73 15.04 -8.72
C PRO A 10 13.14 16.14 -7.73
N GLY A 11 14.01 15.81 -6.78
CA GLY A 11 14.49 16.73 -5.76
C GLY A 11 13.56 16.89 -4.55
N THR A 12 12.41 16.19 -4.50
CA THR A 12 11.56 16.18 -3.32
C THR A 12 12.28 15.51 -2.14
N ARG A 13 12.37 16.21 -1.01
CA ARG A 13 12.93 15.62 0.23
C ARG A 13 11.92 14.69 0.86
N PHE A 14 12.37 13.48 1.19
CA PHE A 14 11.55 12.52 1.95
C PHE A 14 11.49 12.91 3.44
N GLN A 15 10.31 12.96 4.03
CA GLN A 15 10.10 13.52 5.37
C GLN A 15 9.28 12.63 6.31
N VAL A 16 8.40 11.76 5.78
CA VAL A 16 7.47 10.99 6.61
C VAL A 16 7.39 9.53 6.19
N ILE A 17 7.58 8.65 7.14
CA ILE A 17 7.26 7.21 7.07
C ILE A 17 5.89 7.00 7.69
N GLY A 18 4.89 6.73 6.88
CA GLY A 18 3.55 6.37 7.32
C GLY A 18 3.50 4.90 7.72
N ALA A 19 3.56 4.65 9.03
CA ALA A 19 3.62 3.32 9.62
C ALA A 19 2.24 2.72 9.95
N GLY A 20 1.14 3.43 9.68
CA GLY A 20 -0.20 2.92 9.95
C GLY A 20 -0.58 1.76 9.06
N LEU A 21 -1.23 0.75 9.65
CA LEU A 21 -1.76 -0.40 8.94
C LEU A 21 -2.80 0.04 7.88
N PRO A 22 -3.00 -0.72 6.80
CA PRO A 22 -4.11 -0.50 5.88
C PRO A 22 -5.44 -0.34 6.64
N ARG A 23 -6.33 0.47 6.11
CA ARG A 23 -7.66 0.74 6.70
C ARG A 23 -7.66 1.56 8.00
N THR A 24 -6.58 2.25 8.31
CA THR A 24 -6.50 3.22 9.42
C THR A 24 -6.70 4.68 8.97
N GLY A 25 -7.23 4.89 7.76
CA GLY A 25 -7.39 6.23 7.17
C GLY A 25 -6.16 6.68 6.37
N THR A 26 -5.34 5.74 5.90
CA THR A 26 -4.08 6.00 5.16
C THR A 26 -4.25 6.87 3.93
N ALA A 27 -5.40 6.79 3.22
CA ALA A 27 -5.67 7.64 2.07
C ALA A 27 -5.92 9.11 2.46
N SER A 28 -6.72 9.35 3.52
CA SER A 28 -6.91 10.69 4.07
C SER A 28 -5.61 11.28 4.60
N PHE A 29 -4.81 10.47 5.28
CA PHE A 29 -3.49 10.83 5.76
C PHE A 29 -2.53 11.16 4.63
N SER A 30 -2.50 10.36 3.57
CA SER A 30 -1.66 10.64 2.38
C SER A 30 -2.00 11.98 1.74
N GLU A 31 -3.28 12.31 1.60
CA GLU A 31 -3.70 13.59 1.05
C GLU A 31 -3.37 14.75 1.99
N ALA A 32 -3.51 14.56 3.30
CA ALA A 32 -3.09 15.56 4.29
C ALA A 32 -1.57 15.81 4.23
N LEU A 33 -0.76 14.76 4.13
CA LEU A 33 0.68 14.88 3.96
C LEU A 33 1.04 15.58 2.64
N ARG A 34 0.35 15.27 1.54
CA ARG A 34 0.56 15.94 0.25
C ARG A 34 0.38 17.47 0.34
N ILE A 35 -0.63 17.89 1.09
CA ILE A 35 -0.90 19.31 1.34
C ILE A 35 0.17 19.93 2.24
N LEU A 36 0.51 19.29 3.36
CA LEU A 36 1.45 19.86 4.35
C LEU A 36 2.90 19.86 3.88
N LEU A 37 3.30 18.85 3.10
CA LEU A 37 4.68 18.72 2.64
C LEU A 37 4.92 19.34 1.28
N ASP A 38 3.84 19.81 0.62
CA ASP A 38 3.88 20.36 -0.75
C ASP A 38 4.63 19.43 -1.73
N GLY A 39 4.32 18.16 -1.66
CA GLY A 39 5.00 17.13 -2.45
C GLY A 39 4.21 15.85 -2.61
N PRO A 40 4.55 15.00 -3.59
CA PRO A 40 3.85 13.76 -3.82
C PRO A 40 4.05 12.77 -2.67
N VAL A 41 3.00 12.01 -2.36
CA VAL A 41 3.03 10.93 -1.36
C VAL A 41 2.83 9.60 -2.06
N TYR A 42 3.68 8.63 -1.75
CA TYR A 42 3.57 7.25 -2.23
C TYR A 42 2.59 6.49 -1.34
N HIS A 43 1.34 6.32 -1.80
CA HIS A 43 0.37 5.46 -1.11
C HIS A 43 0.46 4.04 -1.68
N GLY A 44 0.99 3.10 -0.89
CA GLY A 44 1.37 1.76 -1.35
C GLY A 44 0.26 1.02 -2.08
N GLY A 45 -0.94 0.91 -1.49
CA GLY A 45 -2.08 0.25 -2.11
C GLY A 45 -2.48 0.88 -3.45
N THR A 46 -2.48 2.21 -3.56
CA THR A 46 -2.80 2.92 -4.81
C THR A 46 -1.71 2.73 -5.87
N GLN A 47 -0.45 2.86 -5.48
CA GLN A 47 0.67 2.72 -6.42
C GLN A 47 0.78 1.31 -7.00
N THR A 48 0.59 0.28 -6.17
CA THR A 48 0.68 -1.11 -6.62
C THR A 48 -0.49 -1.56 -7.48
N THR A 49 -1.69 -0.97 -7.30
CA THR A 49 -2.90 -1.36 -8.03
C THR A 49 -3.21 -0.49 -9.24
N LEU A 50 -2.95 0.81 -9.18
CA LEU A 50 -3.26 1.80 -10.22
C LEU A 50 -2.02 2.35 -10.93
N GLY A 51 -0.84 2.15 -10.37
CA GLY A 51 0.43 2.59 -10.93
C GLY A 51 0.90 1.74 -12.11
N LYS A 52 2.09 2.06 -12.59
CA LYS A 52 2.73 1.28 -13.65
C LYS A 52 3.03 -0.15 -13.15
N PRO A 53 3.05 -1.16 -14.03
CA PRO A 53 3.34 -2.56 -13.64
C PRO A 53 4.69 -2.75 -12.91
N ILE A 54 5.61 -1.82 -13.05
CA ILE A 54 6.89 -1.86 -12.32
C ILE A 54 6.69 -1.70 -10.82
N GLU A 55 5.67 -0.94 -10.37
CA GLU A 55 5.41 -0.73 -8.94
C GLU A 55 5.15 -2.06 -8.23
N ILE A 56 4.13 -2.78 -8.67
CA ILE A 56 3.77 -4.07 -8.06
C ILE A 56 4.90 -5.11 -8.20
N LYS A 57 5.62 -5.13 -9.33
CA LYS A 57 6.74 -6.06 -9.53
C LYS A 57 7.92 -5.77 -8.60
N SER A 58 8.25 -4.50 -8.39
CA SER A 58 9.30 -4.07 -7.47
C SER A 58 8.98 -4.51 -6.05
N TRP A 59 7.75 -4.25 -5.59
CA TRP A 59 7.34 -4.66 -4.25
C TRP A 59 7.26 -6.18 -4.08
N ILE A 60 6.84 -6.95 -5.09
CA ILE A 60 6.93 -8.42 -5.04
C ILE A 60 8.39 -8.87 -4.85
N LYS A 61 9.32 -8.21 -5.54
CA LYS A 61 10.74 -8.53 -5.39
C LYS A 61 11.25 -8.19 -3.98
N VAL A 62 10.87 -7.04 -3.43
CA VAL A 62 11.15 -6.68 -2.04
C VAL A 62 10.60 -7.73 -1.09
N LEU A 63 9.30 -8.06 -1.17
CA LEU A 63 8.63 -9.00 -0.26
C LEU A 63 9.22 -10.42 -0.28
N ARG A 64 9.81 -10.85 -1.40
CA ARG A 64 10.49 -12.15 -1.51
C ARG A 64 11.83 -12.21 -0.79
N HIS A 65 12.48 -11.05 -0.60
CA HIS A 65 13.77 -10.90 0.06
C HIS A 65 13.67 -10.23 1.43
N TRP A 66 12.44 -10.05 1.93
CA TRP A 66 12.17 -9.44 3.22
C TRP A 66 11.67 -10.50 4.24
N PRO A 67 12.12 -10.48 5.52
CA PRO A 67 13.21 -9.65 5.99
C PRO A 67 14.56 -10.09 5.37
N PRO A 68 15.50 -9.14 5.16
CA PRO A 68 16.80 -9.47 4.59
C PRO A 68 17.54 -10.53 5.42
N LYS A 69 18.02 -11.59 4.76
CA LYS A 69 18.72 -12.71 5.41
C LYS A 69 20.23 -12.55 5.37
N ASP A 70 20.71 -11.79 4.42
CA ASP A 70 22.12 -11.51 4.19
C ASP A 70 22.32 -10.12 3.57
N GLU A 71 23.58 -9.74 3.34
CA GLU A 71 23.94 -8.44 2.77
C GLU A 71 23.47 -8.26 1.32
N ALA A 72 23.29 -9.34 0.56
CA ALA A 72 22.79 -9.28 -0.81
C ALA A 72 21.29 -8.96 -0.83
N ASP A 73 20.50 -9.63 0.03
CA ASP A 73 19.10 -9.32 0.24
C ASP A 73 18.93 -7.86 0.73
N ARG A 74 19.76 -7.45 1.68
CA ARG A 74 19.73 -6.10 2.23
C ARG A 74 19.96 -5.05 1.13
N LYS A 75 21.04 -5.17 0.37
CA LYS A 75 21.32 -4.27 -0.77
C LYS A 75 20.19 -4.24 -1.77
N LEU A 76 19.61 -5.38 -2.09
CA LEU A 76 18.51 -5.49 -3.03
C LEU A 76 17.26 -4.74 -2.53
N VAL A 77 16.84 -5.00 -1.29
CA VAL A 77 15.67 -4.36 -0.67
C VAL A 77 15.86 -2.85 -0.61
N PHE A 78 17.01 -2.40 -0.10
CA PHE A 78 17.32 -0.97 0.06
C PHE A 78 17.40 -0.24 -1.28
N SER A 79 18.02 -0.85 -2.29
CA SER A 79 18.10 -0.28 -3.64
C SER A 79 16.72 -0.11 -4.27
N ILE A 80 15.87 -1.15 -4.19
CA ILE A 80 14.53 -1.08 -4.79
C ILE A 80 13.64 -0.09 -4.04
N VAL A 81 13.65 -0.11 -2.70
CA VAL A 81 12.83 0.80 -1.90
C VAL A 81 13.27 2.25 -2.13
N GLY A 82 14.58 2.52 -2.10
CA GLY A 82 15.12 3.85 -2.40
C GLY A 82 14.73 4.35 -3.79
N GLU A 83 14.86 3.49 -4.83
CA GLU A 83 14.45 3.84 -6.21
C GLU A 83 12.95 4.12 -6.33
N ARG A 84 12.08 3.34 -5.65
CA ARG A 84 10.63 3.54 -5.75
C ARG A 84 10.14 4.76 -4.99
N LEU A 85 10.85 5.18 -3.96
CA LEU A 85 10.48 6.32 -3.12
C LEU A 85 11.23 7.61 -3.47
N ASP A 86 12.17 7.56 -4.42
CA ASP A 86 12.84 8.76 -4.92
C ASP A 86 11.84 9.74 -5.55
N GLY A 87 11.94 11.00 -5.17
CA GLY A 87 11.02 12.04 -5.61
C GLY A 87 9.68 12.09 -4.88
N TYR A 88 9.50 11.34 -3.76
CA TYR A 88 8.34 11.43 -2.90
C TYR A 88 8.66 12.09 -1.55
N ALA A 89 7.71 12.84 -1.00
CA ALA A 89 7.83 13.47 0.31
C ALA A 89 7.52 12.52 1.46
N ALA A 90 6.74 11.48 1.21
CA ALA A 90 6.32 10.49 2.20
C ALA A 90 5.89 9.19 1.55
N VAL A 91 5.83 8.13 2.36
CA VAL A 91 5.22 6.83 2.02
C VAL A 91 4.16 6.47 3.05
N THR A 92 3.10 5.78 2.63
CA THR A 92 2.02 5.32 3.50
C THR A 92 1.46 3.98 3.03
N ASP A 93 0.75 3.26 3.91
CA ASP A 93 0.05 2.02 3.59
C ASP A 93 0.99 0.82 3.31
N SER A 94 0.41 -0.35 2.99
CA SER A 94 1.20 -1.55 2.67
C SER A 94 1.85 -1.47 1.28
N PRO A 95 3.04 -2.08 1.14
CA PRO A 95 3.77 -2.90 2.10
C PRO A 95 4.70 -2.10 3.02
N SER A 96 4.87 -0.81 2.80
CA SER A 96 5.86 0.03 3.47
C SER A 96 5.64 0.17 4.98
N CYS A 97 4.38 0.12 5.45
CA CYS A 97 4.09 0.15 6.89
C CYS A 97 4.68 -1.02 7.69
N SER A 98 5.12 -2.07 7.03
CA SER A 98 5.82 -3.21 7.62
C SER A 98 7.33 -3.21 7.35
N CYS A 99 7.85 -2.22 6.62
CA CYS A 99 9.27 -2.04 6.32
C CYS A 99 9.85 -0.81 7.03
N VAL A 100 9.29 -0.45 8.20
CA VAL A 100 9.66 0.78 8.93
C VAL A 100 11.12 0.80 9.32
N GLN A 101 11.69 -0.33 9.69
CA GLN A 101 13.09 -0.44 10.08
C GLN A 101 14.02 -0.08 8.91
N GLU A 102 13.81 -0.68 7.75
CA GLU A 102 14.58 -0.40 6.54
C GLU A 102 14.38 1.04 6.07
N LEU A 103 13.15 1.56 6.16
CA LEU A 103 12.84 2.94 5.81
C LEU A 103 13.53 3.95 6.72
N MET A 104 13.63 3.67 8.02
CA MET A 104 14.38 4.53 8.95
C MET A 104 15.88 4.56 8.68
N GLU A 105 16.44 3.47 8.15
CA GLU A 105 17.85 3.42 7.75
C GLU A 105 18.10 4.19 6.46
N ILE A 106 17.17 4.09 5.46
CA ILE A 106 17.26 4.83 4.20
C ILE A 106 17.01 6.33 4.43
N TYR A 107 16.08 6.66 5.35
CA TYR A 107 15.63 8.04 5.63
C TYR A 107 15.75 8.35 7.13
N PRO A 108 16.96 8.54 7.65
CA PRO A 108 17.21 8.69 9.10
C PRO A 108 16.53 9.91 9.72
N ASP A 109 16.28 10.96 8.94
CA ASP A 109 15.63 12.19 9.41
C ASP A 109 14.09 12.15 9.35
N ALA A 110 13.50 11.11 8.74
CA ALA A 110 12.05 11.06 8.55
C ALA A 110 11.32 10.79 9.87
N LYS A 111 10.19 11.47 10.08
CA LYS A 111 9.26 11.16 11.19
C LYS A 111 8.50 9.89 10.86
N VAL A 112 8.25 9.07 11.87
CA VAL A 112 7.41 7.87 11.77
C VAL A 112 6.04 8.19 12.33
N ILE A 113 5.01 8.18 11.49
CA ILE A 113 3.63 8.49 11.90
C ILE A 113 2.77 7.27 11.64
N CYS A 114 2.28 6.67 12.73
CA CYS A 114 1.36 5.54 12.67
C CYS A 114 -0.08 6.04 12.76
N THR A 115 -0.83 5.93 11.67
CA THR A 115 -2.27 6.18 11.73
C THR A 115 -2.97 5.09 12.52
N VAL A 116 -3.82 5.50 13.46
CA VAL A 116 -4.57 4.60 14.35
C VAL A 116 -6.08 4.84 14.25
N ARG A 117 -6.84 3.89 14.73
CA ARG A 117 -8.30 3.98 14.87
C ARG A 117 -8.76 2.96 15.91
N ASP A 118 -10.06 2.91 16.17
CA ASP A 118 -10.66 1.84 16.98
C ASP A 118 -10.29 0.44 16.43
N PRO A 119 -9.69 -0.45 17.26
CA PRO A 119 -9.18 -1.74 16.80
C PRO A 119 -10.28 -2.69 16.28
N ASP A 120 -11.48 -2.70 16.89
CA ASP A 120 -12.58 -3.55 16.44
C ASP A 120 -13.11 -3.08 15.09
N ALA A 121 -13.24 -1.76 14.91
CA ALA A 121 -13.60 -1.18 13.63
C ALA A 121 -12.53 -1.43 12.55
N TRP A 122 -11.25 -1.51 12.93
CA TRP A 122 -10.17 -1.87 12.02
C TRP A 122 -10.29 -3.33 11.58
N VAL A 123 -10.43 -4.29 12.50
CA VAL A 123 -10.61 -5.71 12.19
C VAL A 123 -11.76 -5.91 11.21
N LYS A 124 -12.93 -5.30 11.49
CA LYS A 124 -14.09 -5.37 10.59
C LYS A 124 -13.79 -4.81 9.20
N SER A 125 -13.06 -3.70 9.12
CA SER A 125 -12.70 -3.08 7.83
C SER A 125 -11.68 -3.89 7.04
N MET A 126 -10.73 -4.56 7.74
CA MET A 126 -9.74 -5.43 7.11
C MET A 126 -10.33 -6.72 6.58
N ALA A 127 -11.29 -7.32 7.27
CA ALA A 127 -11.95 -8.55 6.84
C ALA A 127 -12.50 -8.42 5.40
N GLY A 128 -13.24 -7.37 5.10
CA GLY A 128 -13.79 -7.16 3.76
C GLY A 128 -12.72 -7.01 2.66
N VAL A 129 -11.60 -6.35 2.96
CA VAL A 129 -10.48 -6.22 2.01
C VAL A 129 -9.76 -7.56 1.83
N SER A 130 -9.52 -8.29 2.92
CA SER A 130 -8.89 -9.62 2.88
C SER A 130 -9.71 -10.60 2.06
N ASP A 131 -11.02 -10.67 2.29
CA ASP A 131 -11.94 -11.54 1.56
C ASP A 131 -11.90 -11.24 0.05
N ALA A 132 -11.97 -9.96 -0.32
CA ALA A 132 -11.91 -9.55 -1.71
C ALA A 132 -10.56 -9.85 -2.38
N ALA A 133 -9.44 -9.71 -1.64
CA ALA A 133 -8.09 -9.89 -2.17
C ALA A 133 -7.66 -11.36 -2.27
N THR A 134 -8.32 -12.27 -1.58
CA THR A 134 -7.92 -13.69 -1.48
C THR A 134 -8.85 -14.67 -2.19
N MET A 135 -9.80 -14.17 -3.00
CA MET A 135 -10.69 -15.03 -3.79
C MET A 135 -9.91 -15.98 -4.70
N TRP A 136 -10.19 -17.27 -4.63
CA TRP A 136 -9.45 -18.35 -5.30
C TRP A 136 -9.32 -18.18 -6.83
N PHE A 137 -10.29 -17.56 -7.48
CA PHE A 137 -10.33 -17.39 -8.94
C PHE A 137 -9.52 -16.20 -9.46
N LEU A 138 -9.04 -15.30 -8.58
CA LEU A 138 -8.37 -14.05 -9.00
C LEU A 138 -7.16 -14.31 -9.88
N ARG A 139 -6.36 -15.33 -9.59
CA ARG A 139 -5.16 -15.66 -10.39
C ARG A 139 -5.52 -15.90 -11.86
N VAL A 140 -6.61 -16.60 -12.12
CA VAL A 140 -7.08 -16.87 -13.49
C VAL A 140 -7.70 -15.63 -14.11
N VAL A 141 -8.63 -14.98 -13.42
CA VAL A 141 -9.36 -13.82 -13.95
C VAL A 141 -8.43 -12.64 -14.25
N LEU A 142 -7.44 -12.39 -13.41
CA LEU A 142 -6.52 -11.27 -13.56
C LEU A 142 -5.34 -11.56 -14.51
N PHE A 143 -5.11 -12.81 -14.90
CA PHE A 143 -3.99 -13.21 -15.75
C PHE A 143 -3.86 -12.39 -17.04
N PRO A 144 -4.92 -12.09 -17.82
CA PRO A 144 -4.79 -11.33 -19.06
C PRO A 144 -4.58 -9.81 -18.85
N LEU A 145 -4.54 -9.32 -17.60
CA LEU A 145 -4.35 -7.91 -17.28
C LEU A 145 -2.88 -7.63 -16.94
N PRO A 146 -2.13 -6.84 -17.76
CA PRO A 146 -0.77 -6.42 -17.41
C PRO A 146 -0.70 -5.78 -16.03
N GLY A 147 0.17 -5.92 -15.19
CA GLY A 147 0.17 -5.40 -13.81
C GLY A 147 -0.68 -6.26 -12.88
N MET A 148 -1.97 -6.29 -13.05
CA MET A 148 -2.89 -7.02 -12.15
C MET A 148 -2.71 -8.53 -12.16
N ARG A 149 -2.11 -9.13 -13.20
CA ARG A 149 -1.68 -10.56 -13.20
C ARG A 149 -0.75 -10.91 -12.05
N HIS A 150 -0.06 -9.92 -11.49
CA HIS A 150 0.87 -10.06 -10.38
C HIS A 150 0.22 -9.83 -9.01
N PHE A 151 -1.07 -9.48 -8.98
CA PHE A 151 -1.77 -9.09 -7.76
C PHE A 151 -1.79 -10.21 -6.71
N VAL A 152 -2.05 -11.45 -7.12
CA VAL A 152 -2.09 -12.59 -6.19
C VAL A 152 -0.70 -12.85 -5.58
N ASP A 153 0.37 -12.76 -6.39
CA ASP A 153 1.75 -12.92 -5.87
C ASP A 153 2.12 -11.79 -4.90
N TYR A 154 1.62 -10.59 -5.14
CA TYR A 154 1.79 -9.45 -4.25
C TYR A 154 1.06 -9.66 -2.91
N ILE A 155 -0.19 -10.11 -2.94
CA ILE A 155 -0.97 -10.43 -1.74
C ILE A 155 -0.32 -11.58 -0.95
N ASP A 156 0.17 -12.62 -1.62
CA ASP A 156 0.89 -13.72 -0.96
C ASP A 156 2.17 -13.21 -0.26
N GLY A 157 2.88 -12.26 -0.87
CA GLY A 157 4.03 -11.60 -0.25
C GLY A 157 3.66 -10.80 1.00
N LEU A 158 2.58 -10.01 0.95
CA LEU A 158 2.06 -9.27 2.12
C LEU A 158 1.65 -10.23 3.25
N ARG A 159 0.98 -11.34 2.92
CA ARG A 159 0.60 -12.38 3.90
C ARG A 159 1.82 -12.98 4.58
N GLY A 160 2.90 -13.24 3.82
CA GLY A 160 4.18 -13.69 4.35
C GLY A 160 4.78 -12.68 5.34
N GLN A 161 4.77 -11.42 5.00
CA GLN A 161 5.22 -10.33 5.85
C GLN A 161 4.41 -10.23 7.15
N TRP A 162 3.09 -10.35 7.07
CA TRP A 162 2.21 -10.31 8.24
C TRP A 162 2.38 -11.52 9.16
N VAL A 163 2.55 -12.72 8.61
CA VAL A 163 2.87 -13.92 9.40
C VAL A 163 4.20 -13.73 10.14
N HIS A 164 5.19 -13.13 9.49
CA HIS A 164 6.49 -12.88 10.12
C HIS A 164 6.39 -11.89 11.29
N LEU A 165 5.70 -10.75 11.08
CA LEU A 165 5.62 -9.68 12.09
C LEU A 165 4.60 -9.97 13.20
N TYR A 166 3.45 -10.52 12.85
CA TYR A 166 2.30 -10.59 13.76
C TYR A 166 1.91 -12.03 14.14
N GLY A 167 2.48 -13.03 13.45
CA GLY A 167 2.17 -14.43 13.70
C GLY A 167 0.77 -14.83 13.23
N GLU A 168 0.10 -14.01 12.42
CA GLU A 168 -1.26 -14.26 11.93
C GLU A 168 -1.33 -14.10 10.40
N ARG A 169 -2.19 -14.93 9.84
CA ARG A 169 -2.70 -14.80 8.48
C ARG A 169 -4.14 -14.33 8.55
N GLU A 170 -4.73 -13.90 7.44
CA GLU A 170 -6.15 -13.56 7.43
C GLU A 170 -7.06 -14.75 7.82
N PRO A 171 -8.20 -14.51 8.46
CA PRO A 171 -8.66 -13.19 8.90
C PRO A 171 -7.80 -12.65 10.05
N VAL A 172 -7.38 -11.40 9.93
CA VAL A 172 -6.59 -10.73 10.98
C VAL A 172 -7.46 -10.44 12.20
N THR A 173 -6.84 -10.42 13.37
CA THR A 173 -7.51 -10.15 14.64
C THR A 173 -6.92 -8.91 15.34
N ILE A 174 -7.48 -8.56 16.50
CA ILE A 174 -6.90 -7.56 17.40
C ILE A 174 -5.44 -7.88 17.77
N LYS A 175 -5.03 -9.14 17.74
CA LYS A 175 -3.66 -9.55 18.02
C LYS A 175 -2.68 -8.93 17.02
N SER A 176 -2.99 -8.98 15.72
CA SER A 176 -2.16 -8.32 14.69
C SER A 176 -2.05 -6.82 14.93
N TRP A 177 -3.15 -6.17 15.32
CA TRP A 177 -3.16 -4.75 15.70
C TRP A 177 -2.22 -4.46 16.87
N ASN A 178 -2.41 -5.15 17.98
CA ASN A 178 -1.62 -4.95 19.19
C ASN A 178 -0.14 -5.20 18.92
N ARG A 179 0.18 -6.30 18.22
CA ARG A 179 1.56 -6.63 17.88
C ARG A 179 2.22 -5.58 16.99
N HIS A 180 1.47 -4.99 16.05
CA HIS A 180 1.98 -3.89 15.24
C HIS A 180 2.34 -2.66 16.07
N ILE A 181 1.46 -2.26 16.98
CA ILE A 181 1.70 -1.12 17.88
C ILE A 181 2.90 -1.38 18.81
N GLU A 182 2.99 -2.58 19.38
CA GLU A 182 4.11 -3.01 20.21
C GLU A 182 5.43 -3.00 19.41
N TRP A 183 5.43 -3.62 18.24
CA TRP A 183 6.58 -3.67 17.35
C TRP A 183 7.09 -2.27 16.99
N LEU A 184 6.20 -1.33 16.65
CA LEU A 184 6.62 0.05 16.38
C LEU A 184 7.27 0.72 17.60
N LYS A 185 6.75 0.49 18.81
CA LYS A 185 7.34 1.02 20.04
C LYS A 185 8.70 0.37 20.36
N GLU A 186 8.91 -0.88 19.92
CA GLU A 186 10.19 -1.59 20.11
C GLU A 186 11.29 -1.06 19.18
N ILE A 187 10.95 -0.72 17.92
CA ILE A 187 11.95 -0.41 16.89
C ILE A 187 12.13 1.08 16.60
N VAL A 188 11.14 1.93 16.91
CA VAL A 188 11.17 3.35 16.60
C VAL A 188 11.49 4.15 17.86
N PRO A 189 12.50 5.04 17.83
CA PRO A 189 12.78 5.97 18.95
C PRO A 189 11.53 6.80 19.30
N GLU A 190 11.27 6.98 20.59
CA GLU A 190 10.06 7.63 21.12
C GLU A 190 9.85 9.05 20.56
N ASP A 191 10.93 9.81 20.40
CA ASP A 191 10.93 11.18 19.85
C ASP A 191 10.63 11.24 18.34
N ARG A 192 10.68 10.10 17.65
CA ARG A 192 10.38 9.98 16.21
C ARG A 192 9.02 9.35 15.94
N LEU A 193 8.40 8.64 16.91
CA LEU A 193 7.15 7.91 16.74
C LEU A 193 5.95 8.76 17.17
N VAL A 194 5.00 8.93 16.25
CA VAL A 194 3.74 9.62 16.53
C VAL A 194 2.56 8.72 16.18
N PHE A 195 1.63 8.53 17.11
CA PHE A 195 0.34 7.89 16.83
C PHE A 195 -0.69 8.97 16.51
N PHE A 196 -1.41 8.81 15.41
CA PHE A 196 -2.30 9.81 14.86
C PHE A 196 -3.64 9.22 14.42
N ASP A 197 -4.74 9.70 14.98
CA ASP A 197 -6.08 9.41 14.46
C ASP A 197 -6.49 10.49 13.46
N VAL A 198 -6.84 10.11 12.23
CA VAL A 198 -7.23 11.06 11.17
C VAL A 198 -8.47 11.88 11.53
N ARG A 199 -9.25 11.44 12.54
CA ARG A 199 -10.41 12.17 13.06
C ARG A 199 -10.02 13.42 13.85
N ASP A 200 -8.81 13.46 14.39
CA ASP A 200 -8.29 14.59 15.18
C ASP A 200 -7.95 15.81 14.30
N GLY A 201 -7.93 15.62 12.97
CA GLY A 201 -7.76 16.72 12.02
C GLY A 201 -6.32 17.25 11.94
N TRP A 202 -6.18 18.53 11.61
CA TRP A 202 -4.89 19.14 11.32
C TRP A 202 -3.96 19.30 12.53
N GLY A 203 -4.53 19.63 13.71
CA GLY A 203 -3.74 20.03 14.89
C GLY A 203 -2.59 19.07 15.19
N PRO A 204 -2.87 17.82 15.65
CA PRO A 204 -1.82 16.89 16.06
C PRO A 204 -0.83 16.54 14.92
N LEU A 205 -1.31 16.50 13.67
CA LEU A 205 -0.44 16.23 12.52
C LEU A 205 0.51 17.40 12.24
N CYS A 206 0.02 18.63 12.35
CA CYS A 206 0.82 19.84 12.19
C CYS A 206 1.86 19.98 13.29
N ASP A 207 1.49 19.70 14.53
CA ASP A 207 2.41 19.71 15.67
C ASP A 207 3.54 18.69 15.49
N ALA A 208 3.20 17.46 15.07
CA ALA A 208 4.19 16.40 14.80
C ALA A 208 5.20 16.79 13.70
N LEU A 209 4.77 17.55 12.71
CA LEU A 209 5.59 17.96 11.56
C LEU A 209 6.19 19.36 11.68
N GLY A 210 5.88 20.11 12.74
CA GLY A 210 6.30 21.51 12.88
C GLY A 210 5.76 22.40 11.77
N LYS A 211 4.54 22.12 11.28
CA LYS A 211 3.89 22.84 10.18
C LYS A 211 2.68 23.62 10.69
N LYS A 212 2.28 24.63 9.94
CA LYS A 212 1.04 25.36 10.20
C LYS A 212 -0.13 24.67 9.51
N ALA A 213 -1.27 24.62 10.19
CA ALA A 213 -2.49 24.10 9.58
C ALA A 213 -2.89 24.98 8.37
N PRO A 214 -3.32 24.36 7.26
CA PRO A 214 -3.82 25.12 6.12
C PRO A 214 -5.06 25.92 6.48
N MET A 215 -5.06 27.21 6.16
CA MET A 215 -6.24 28.06 6.36
C MET A 215 -7.32 27.64 5.34
N ASP A 216 -8.56 27.62 5.79
CA ASP A 216 -9.75 27.36 4.96
C ASP A 216 -9.76 26.01 4.21
N THR A 217 -8.91 25.08 4.63
CA THR A 217 -8.86 23.74 4.04
C THR A 217 -9.29 22.71 5.08
N PRO A 218 -10.45 22.07 4.94
CA PRO A 218 -10.87 21.00 5.85
C PRO A 218 -9.91 19.82 5.75
N PHE A 219 -9.75 19.07 6.86
CA PHE A 219 -8.94 17.85 6.83
C PHE A 219 -9.53 16.84 5.83
N PRO A 220 -8.69 16.22 4.94
CA PRO A 220 -9.17 15.30 3.94
C PRO A 220 -9.91 14.11 4.54
N ARG A 221 -11.11 13.81 4.02
CA ARG A 221 -11.91 12.64 4.40
C ARG A 221 -12.17 11.79 3.16
N ILE A 222 -11.32 10.80 2.95
CA ILE A 222 -11.40 9.90 1.81
C ILE A 222 -11.96 8.57 2.28
N ASN A 223 -13.16 8.21 1.80
CA ASN A 223 -13.75 6.91 2.04
C ASN A 223 -13.32 5.95 0.92
N ASP A 224 -12.25 5.19 1.17
CA ASP A 224 -11.70 4.25 0.17
C ASP A 224 -12.45 2.91 0.12
N GLY A 225 -13.30 2.58 1.09
CA GLY A 225 -14.01 1.30 1.10
C GLY A 225 -14.81 1.10 -0.18
N GLU A 226 -15.73 2.01 -0.48
CA GLU A 226 -16.50 1.95 -1.72
C GLU A 226 -15.65 2.08 -2.99
N ALA A 227 -14.54 2.83 -2.92
CA ALA A 227 -13.63 2.96 -4.06
C ALA A 227 -12.91 1.64 -4.34
N ILE A 228 -12.47 0.91 -3.30
CA ILE A 228 -11.86 -0.42 -3.41
C ILE A 228 -12.87 -1.41 -3.99
N ASP A 229 -14.11 -1.43 -3.49
CA ASP A 229 -15.15 -2.33 -3.99
C ASP A 229 -15.48 -2.06 -5.45
N ARG A 230 -15.64 -0.79 -5.84
CA ARG A 230 -15.86 -0.41 -7.24
C ARG A 230 -14.67 -0.82 -8.11
N PHE A 231 -13.46 -0.58 -7.65
CA PHE A 231 -12.24 -0.97 -8.36
C PHE A 231 -12.18 -2.50 -8.56
N ALA A 232 -12.40 -3.29 -7.51
CA ALA A 232 -12.40 -4.74 -7.59
C ALA A 232 -13.41 -5.25 -8.64
N LYS A 233 -14.65 -4.75 -8.61
CA LYS A 233 -15.68 -5.09 -9.60
C LYS A 233 -15.25 -4.73 -11.04
N VAL A 234 -14.67 -3.55 -11.24
CA VAL A 234 -14.20 -3.09 -12.55
C VAL A 234 -13.07 -3.97 -13.07
N ILE A 235 -12.09 -4.31 -12.21
CA ILE A 235 -10.94 -5.12 -12.62
C ILE A 235 -11.35 -6.56 -12.95
N VAL A 236 -12.19 -7.18 -12.12
CA VAL A 236 -12.75 -8.51 -12.42
C VAL A 236 -13.50 -8.50 -13.74
N LYS A 237 -14.40 -7.53 -13.97
CA LYS A 237 -15.10 -7.38 -15.25
C LYS A 237 -14.13 -7.25 -16.44
N ARG A 238 -13.10 -6.40 -16.31
CA ARG A 238 -12.07 -6.24 -17.37
C ARG A 238 -11.31 -7.54 -17.65
N GLY A 239 -10.98 -8.31 -16.62
CA GLY A 239 -10.35 -9.62 -16.76
C GLY A 239 -11.21 -10.59 -17.54
N LEU A 240 -12.48 -10.71 -17.17
CA LEU A 240 -13.45 -11.57 -17.86
C LEU A 240 -13.68 -11.14 -19.31
N MET A 241 -13.80 -9.84 -19.58
CA MET A 241 -13.94 -9.33 -20.95
C MET A 241 -12.71 -9.65 -21.81
N ARG A 242 -11.50 -9.54 -21.26
CA ARG A 242 -10.28 -9.92 -21.99
C ARG A 242 -10.22 -11.41 -22.26
N TRP A 243 -10.59 -12.26 -21.31
CA TRP A 243 -10.70 -13.69 -21.53
C TRP A 243 -11.69 -14.01 -22.65
N PHE A 244 -12.88 -13.37 -22.61
CA PHE A 244 -13.87 -13.53 -23.68
C PHE A 244 -13.29 -13.16 -25.05
N SER A 245 -12.60 -12.02 -25.16
CA SER A 245 -11.97 -11.60 -26.42
C SER A 245 -10.90 -12.59 -26.91
N ILE A 246 -10.05 -13.09 -26.02
CA ILE A 246 -9.02 -14.08 -26.33
C ILE A 246 -9.64 -15.38 -26.86
N LEU A 247 -10.64 -15.90 -26.13
CA LEU A 247 -11.30 -17.16 -26.50
C LEU A 247 -12.09 -17.02 -27.81
N ALA A 248 -12.76 -15.89 -28.04
CA ALA A 248 -13.45 -15.61 -29.29
C ALA A 248 -12.47 -15.56 -30.48
N THR A 249 -11.31 -14.89 -30.31
CA THR A 249 -10.28 -14.83 -31.35
C THR A 249 -9.72 -16.22 -31.67
N ILE A 250 -9.42 -17.04 -30.65
CA ILE A 250 -8.96 -18.42 -30.86
C ILE A 250 -10.02 -19.25 -31.56
N GLY A 251 -11.29 -19.14 -31.14
CA GLY A 251 -12.40 -19.85 -31.78
C GLY A 251 -12.55 -19.51 -33.26
N LEU A 252 -12.50 -18.21 -33.60
CA LEU A 252 -12.57 -17.78 -35.01
C LEU A 252 -11.37 -18.28 -35.82
N ALA A 253 -10.16 -18.27 -35.26
CA ALA A 253 -8.99 -18.80 -35.95
C ALA A 253 -9.07 -20.30 -36.21
N LEU A 254 -9.58 -21.08 -35.24
CA LEU A 254 -9.79 -22.51 -35.40
C LEU A 254 -10.87 -22.82 -36.49
N ILE A 255 -11.95 -22.06 -36.51
CA ILE A 255 -12.98 -22.18 -37.55
C ILE A 255 -12.38 -21.87 -38.94
N ALA A 256 -11.65 -20.75 -39.07
CA ALA A 256 -11.00 -20.40 -40.34
C ALA A 256 -10.05 -21.48 -40.80
N PHE A 257 -9.23 -22.06 -39.89
CA PHE A 257 -8.33 -23.16 -40.24
C PHE A 257 -9.03 -24.46 -40.66
N ALA A 258 -10.20 -24.77 -40.07
CA ALA A 258 -10.98 -25.95 -40.41
C ALA A 258 -11.65 -25.85 -41.79
N TYR A 259 -11.80 -24.64 -42.36
CA TYR A 259 -12.37 -24.41 -43.70
C TYR A 259 -11.33 -24.15 -44.79
N MET A 260 -10.05 -24.18 -44.45
CA MET A 260 -8.89 -24.14 -45.39
C MET A 260 -8.44 -25.55 -45.74
#